data_43b83a0aeb06fda39d16b16bd80c8daa
#
_entry.id   43b83a0aeb06fda39d16b16bd80c8daa
#
_cell.length_a   1.000
_cell.length_b   1.000
_cell.length_c   1.000
_cell.angle_alpha   90.00
_cell.angle_beta   90.00
_cell.angle_gamma   90.00
#
_symmetry.space_group_name_H-M   'P 1'
#
loop_
_entity.id
_entity.type
_entity.pdbx_description
1 polymer ?
#
loop_
_entity_poly.entity_id
_entity_poly.type
_entity_poly.pdbx_seq_one_letter_code
_entity_poly.pdbx_strand_id
1 'polypeptide(L)'
;MEKRKYINNIYIYLVMIFYNMNFASITYSSFIMRDFSKISWIIPILTLIPIFILILLYKTKNKVEYLQNIILFKILLLINSIIHNTVLIYVSSQMMGISFYQLTPVSIFALVSIVLTCFLSFLDINKLLRLALILITGLIWFVPFIFDFEYNNNLNMELFGKIDFKIIKGLYYTTICNDLFLYTLYNKEYKYPITKKALLIVSSIIMIIASLQIIDSFTLVNYRYYEELTMPSLNRYFSHQGKRFFEHFDILLLFLTMTTTFYKVPFNAILVKNTLNKKYQTKFLLLYFFFLTPLVFFLILNYNYLRLFLILLSITTFLLTIIIIIYSRKGENNVSTVNPTN
;
A
#
# COMPACT_ATOMS: atom_id res chain seq x y z
N MET A 1 25.62 19.26 18.72
CA MET A 1 25.35 18.26 17.67
C MET A 1 24.39 17.23 18.25
N GLU A 2 23.11 17.30 17.96
CA GLU A 2 22.16 16.25 18.33
C GLU A 2 22.53 14.96 17.58
N LYS A 3 22.79 13.88 18.31
CA LYS A 3 23.01 12.56 17.73
C LYS A 3 21.73 12.17 16.96
N ARG A 4 21.78 12.23 15.62
CA ARG A 4 20.70 11.70 14.78
C ARG A 4 20.41 10.26 15.18
N LYS A 5 19.26 10.01 15.78
CA LYS A 5 18.84 8.64 16.12
C LYS A 5 18.30 8.00 14.83
N TYR A 6 19.15 7.25 14.16
CA TYR A 6 18.76 6.46 12.98
C TYR A 6 17.76 5.36 13.39
N ILE A 7 16.84 5.06 12.47
CA ILE A 7 15.89 3.97 12.64
C ILE A 7 16.55 2.66 12.19
N ASN A 8 16.38 1.60 12.98
CA ASN A 8 16.88 0.28 12.64
C ASN A 8 16.12 -0.28 11.42
N ASN A 9 16.82 -0.84 10.46
CA ASN A 9 16.24 -1.34 9.20
C ASN A 9 15.20 -2.46 9.41
N ILE A 10 15.35 -3.30 10.43
CA ILE A 10 14.36 -4.35 10.74
C ILE A 10 12.98 -3.74 10.95
N TYR A 11 12.90 -2.64 11.68
CA TYR A 11 11.64 -1.94 11.93
C TYR A 11 11.00 -1.40 10.65
N ILE A 12 11.83 -0.89 9.73
CA ILE A 12 11.35 -0.37 8.46
C ILE A 12 10.80 -1.52 7.60
N TYR A 13 11.47 -2.66 7.57
CA TYR A 13 10.99 -3.83 6.83
C TYR A 13 9.68 -4.37 7.39
N LEU A 14 9.50 -4.39 8.71
CA LEU A 14 8.23 -4.74 9.34
C LEU A 14 7.12 -3.77 8.94
N VAL A 15 7.39 -2.47 8.97
CA VAL A 15 6.45 -1.43 8.52
C VAL A 15 6.09 -1.62 7.05
N MET A 16 7.07 -1.85 6.18
CA MET A 16 6.86 -2.09 4.76
C MET A 16 5.98 -3.33 4.51
N ILE A 17 6.27 -4.44 5.18
CA ILE A 17 5.49 -5.68 5.04
C ILE A 17 4.07 -5.45 5.54
N PHE A 18 3.90 -5.03 6.78
CA PHE A 18 2.62 -4.95 7.45
C PHE A 18 1.62 -4.05 6.71
N TYR A 19 2.00 -2.82 6.41
CA TYR A 19 1.09 -1.87 5.80
C TYR A 19 0.84 -2.12 4.31
N ASN A 20 1.81 -2.66 3.58
CA ASN A 20 1.57 -3.05 2.19
C ASN A 20 0.81 -4.36 2.07
N MET A 21 1.07 -5.32 2.96
CA MET A 21 0.31 -6.56 3.05
C MET A 21 -1.18 -6.28 3.29
N ASN A 22 -1.51 -5.43 4.26
CA ASN A 22 -2.90 -5.12 4.57
C ASN A 22 -3.62 -4.43 3.39
N PHE A 23 -2.96 -3.48 2.72
CA PHE A 23 -3.50 -2.84 1.54
C PHE A 23 -3.69 -3.85 0.38
N ALA A 24 -2.72 -4.76 0.17
CA ALA A 24 -2.79 -5.81 -0.81
C ALA A 24 -3.96 -6.76 -0.54
N SER A 25 -4.14 -7.17 0.71
CA SER A 25 -5.11 -8.16 1.14
C SER A 25 -6.55 -7.70 1.01
N ILE A 26 -6.81 -6.44 1.29
CA ILE A 26 -8.17 -5.91 1.33
C ILE A 26 -8.55 -5.29 -0.02
N THR A 27 -7.75 -4.35 -0.48
CA THR A 27 -8.11 -3.56 -1.66
C THR A 27 -7.83 -4.32 -2.95
N TYR A 28 -6.59 -4.75 -3.13
CA TYR A 28 -6.19 -5.38 -4.39
C TYR A 28 -6.75 -6.79 -4.56
N SER A 29 -6.79 -7.61 -3.51
CA SER A 29 -7.35 -8.95 -3.61
C SER A 29 -8.81 -8.92 -4.06
N SER A 30 -9.61 -7.97 -3.56
CA SER A 30 -11.00 -7.78 -3.99
C SER A 30 -11.13 -7.54 -5.48
N PHE A 31 -10.28 -6.65 -6.05
CA PHE A 31 -10.31 -6.35 -7.48
C PHE A 31 -9.76 -7.49 -8.33
N ILE A 32 -8.68 -8.13 -7.87
CA ILE A 32 -8.11 -9.29 -8.55
C ILE A 32 -9.15 -10.42 -8.62
N MET A 33 -9.85 -10.72 -7.53
CA MET A 33 -10.90 -11.75 -7.52
C MET A 33 -12.05 -11.41 -8.46
N ARG A 34 -12.48 -10.15 -8.50
CA ARG A 34 -13.53 -9.68 -9.39
C ARG A 34 -13.14 -9.75 -10.87
N ASP A 35 -11.90 -9.36 -11.20
CA ASP A 35 -11.44 -9.27 -12.59
C ASP A 35 -10.99 -10.62 -13.17
N PHE A 36 -10.51 -11.54 -12.34
CA PHE A 36 -9.88 -12.79 -12.78
C PHE A 36 -10.58 -14.06 -12.25
N SER A 37 -11.57 -13.94 -11.38
CA SER A 37 -12.33 -15.08 -10.84
C SER A 37 -11.40 -16.24 -10.40
N LYS A 38 -11.54 -17.41 -10.99
CA LYS A 38 -10.79 -18.65 -10.64
C LYS A 38 -9.26 -18.51 -10.72
N ILE A 39 -8.74 -17.62 -11.57
CA ILE A 39 -7.28 -17.48 -11.82
C ILE A 39 -6.65 -16.41 -10.91
N SER A 40 -7.46 -15.73 -10.12
CA SER A 40 -7.02 -14.57 -9.33
C SER A 40 -5.86 -14.86 -8.37
N TRP A 41 -5.79 -16.06 -7.80
CA TRP A 41 -4.74 -16.46 -6.84
C TRP A 41 -3.32 -16.43 -7.41
N ILE A 42 -3.16 -16.67 -8.74
CA ILE A 42 -1.85 -16.68 -9.39
C ILE A 42 -1.38 -15.28 -9.77
N ILE A 43 -2.28 -14.31 -9.86
CA ILE A 43 -1.97 -12.94 -10.30
C ILE A 43 -0.92 -12.27 -9.41
N PRO A 44 -1.01 -12.27 -8.05
CA PRO A 44 0.03 -11.68 -7.22
C PRO A 44 1.41 -12.32 -7.46
N ILE A 45 1.47 -13.64 -7.66
CA ILE A 45 2.73 -14.36 -7.94
C ILE A 45 3.31 -13.92 -9.28
N LEU A 46 2.50 -13.84 -10.33
CA LEU A 46 2.96 -13.41 -11.66
C LEU A 46 3.43 -11.95 -11.67
N THR A 47 2.84 -11.10 -10.86
CA THR A 47 3.28 -9.70 -10.73
C THR A 47 4.65 -9.55 -10.08
N LEU A 48 5.19 -10.59 -9.41
CA LEU A 48 6.56 -10.59 -8.91
C LEU A 48 7.60 -10.53 -10.05
N ILE A 49 7.30 -11.07 -11.23
CA ILE A 49 8.24 -11.08 -12.35
C ILE A 49 8.69 -9.66 -12.73
N PRO A 50 7.80 -8.74 -13.12
CA PRO A 50 8.18 -7.37 -13.44
C PRO A 50 8.80 -6.63 -12.25
N ILE A 51 8.33 -6.90 -11.02
CA ILE A 51 8.89 -6.31 -9.81
C ILE A 51 10.33 -6.75 -9.60
N PHE A 52 10.67 -8.03 -9.80
CA PHE A 52 12.03 -8.53 -9.69
C PHE A 52 12.95 -7.89 -10.74
N ILE A 53 12.48 -7.70 -11.97
CA ILE A 53 13.22 -6.98 -13.00
C ILE A 53 13.53 -5.56 -12.53
N LEU A 54 12.55 -4.83 -12.02
CA LEU A 54 12.74 -3.47 -11.51
C LEU A 54 13.72 -3.43 -10.33
N ILE A 55 13.62 -4.38 -9.39
CA ILE A 55 14.55 -4.45 -8.24
C ILE A 55 15.98 -4.79 -8.69
N LEU A 56 16.16 -5.67 -9.67
CA LEU A 56 17.49 -5.96 -10.24
C LEU A 56 18.12 -4.73 -10.89
N LEU A 57 17.29 -3.89 -11.50
CA LEU A 57 17.73 -2.63 -12.11
C LEU A 57 18.06 -1.54 -11.07
N TYR A 58 17.49 -1.58 -9.86
CA TYR A 58 17.74 -0.60 -8.80
C TYR A 58 19.18 -0.69 -8.27
N LYS A 59 19.80 0.45 -7.96
CA LYS A 59 21.12 0.53 -7.31
C LYS A 59 21.00 1.20 -5.95
N THR A 60 21.64 0.61 -4.94
CA THR A 60 21.55 1.04 -3.54
C THR A 60 22.38 2.28 -3.20
N LYS A 61 23.37 2.62 -4.03
CA LYS A 61 24.20 3.82 -3.82
C LYS A 61 23.45 5.06 -4.33
N ASN A 62 22.94 5.87 -3.43
CA ASN A 62 21.93 6.88 -3.76
C ASN A 62 22.43 8.30 -3.73
N LYS A 63 22.20 8.99 -4.82
CA LYS A 63 21.95 10.44 -4.80
C LYS A 63 20.45 10.71 -5.10
N VAL A 64 19.56 10.12 -4.34
CA VAL A 64 18.11 10.37 -4.43
C VAL A 64 17.76 11.84 -4.17
N GLU A 65 18.67 12.60 -3.57
CA GLU A 65 18.54 14.04 -3.34
C GLU A 65 18.26 14.83 -4.61
N TYR A 66 18.82 14.41 -5.74
CA TYR A 66 18.58 15.08 -7.02
C TYR A 66 17.13 14.93 -7.50
N LEU A 67 16.43 13.85 -7.11
CA LEU A 67 15.03 13.65 -7.48
C LEU A 67 14.13 14.75 -6.91
N GLN A 68 14.46 15.23 -5.70
CA GLN A 68 13.67 16.28 -5.04
C GLN A 68 13.72 17.62 -5.80
N ASN A 69 14.67 17.81 -6.72
CA ASN A 69 14.79 19.03 -7.53
C ASN A 69 14.06 18.93 -8.88
N ILE A 70 13.65 17.72 -9.29
CA ILE A 70 13.01 17.48 -10.59
C ILE A 70 11.51 17.79 -10.50
N ILE A 71 11.07 18.78 -11.26
CA ILE A 71 9.67 19.23 -11.28
C ILE A 71 8.73 18.07 -11.68
N LEU A 72 9.07 17.32 -12.72
CA LEU A 72 8.27 16.18 -13.17
C LEU A 72 8.09 15.13 -12.06
N PHE A 73 9.15 14.82 -11.32
CA PHE A 73 9.10 13.90 -10.19
C PHE A 73 8.16 14.41 -9.09
N LYS A 74 8.24 15.70 -8.75
CA LYS A 74 7.36 16.32 -7.74
C LYS A 74 5.88 16.23 -8.15
N ILE A 75 5.58 16.53 -9.41
CA ILE A 75 4.20 16.48 -9.94
C ILE A 75 3.69 15.04 -9.91
N LEU A 76 4.45 14.07 -10.39
CA LEU A 76 4.07 12.65 -10.36
C LEU A 76 3.90 12.14 -8.93
N LEU A 77 4.77 12.52 -8.01
CA LEU A 77 4.67 12.14 -6.61
C LEU A 77 3.42 12.74 -5.95
N LEU A 78 3.07 13.99 -6.28
CA LEU A 78 1.86 14.65 -5.81
C LEU A 78 0.60 13.92 -6.33
N ILE A 79 0.53 13.66 -7.63
CA ILE A 79 -0.61 12.96 -8.25
C ILE A 79 -0.76 11.56 -7.65
N ASN A 80 0.34 10.80 -7.57
CA ASN A 80 0.33 9.46 -6.98
C ASN A 80 -0.14 9.49 -5.53
N SER A 81 0.36 10.43 -4.74
CA SER A 81 0.00 10.59 -3.32
C SER A 81 -1.50 10.93 -3.16
N ILE A 82 -2.04 11.84 -3.97
CA ILE A 82 -3.47 12.20 -3.92
C ILE A 82 -4.33 10.99 -4.27
N ILE A 83 -4.04 10.29 -5.36
CA ILE A 83 -4.80 9.12 -5.80
C ILE A 83 -4.75 8.02 -4.74
N HIS A 84 -3.56 7.68 -4.25
CA HIS A 84 -3.36 6.65 -3.24
C HIS A 84 -4.12 6.95 -1.95
N ASN A 85 -4.00 8.19 -1.46
CA ASN A 85 -4.66 8.62 -0.23
C ASN A 85 -6.18 8.66 -0.38
N THR A 86 -6.68 9.05 -1.55
CA THR A 86 -8.12 9.00 -1.86
C THR A 86 -8.65 7.57 -1.75
N VAL A 87 -7.96 6.61 -2.37
CA VAL A 87 -8.35 5.19 -2.32
C VAL A 87 -8.28 4.64 -0.89
N LEU A 88 -7.21 4.92 -0.14
CA LEU A 88 -7.05 4.45 1.24
C LEU A 88 -8.17 4.97 2.17
N ILE A 89 -8.46 6.26 2.12
CA ILE A 89 -9.50 6.86 2.95
C ILE A 89 -10.88 6.33 2.53
N TYR A 90 -11.14 6.21 1.23
CA TYR A 90 -12.39 5.64 0.74
C TYR A 90 -12.59 4.21 1.25
N VAL A 91 -11.60 3.32 1.07
CA VAL A 91 -11.70 1.92 1.50
C VAL A 91 -11.89 1.80 3.01
N SER A 92 -11.12 2.53 3.82
CA SER A 92 -11.24 2.50 5.27
C SER A 92 -12.60 3.02 5.74
N SER A 93 -13.13 4.05 5.10
CA SER A 93 -14.44 4.61 5.44
C SER A 93 -15.60 3.69 5.08
N GLN A 94 -15.51 3.01 3.93
CA GLN A 94 -16.47 1.97 3.54
C GLN A 94 -16.46 0.80 4.52
N MET A 95 -15.28 0.35 4.94
CA MET A 95 -15.17 -0.71 5.93
C MET A 95 -15.82 -0.32 7.26
N MET A 96 -15.61 0.91 7.74
CA MET A 96 -16.27 1.40 8.94
C MET A 96 -17.79 1.41 8.81
N GLY A 97 -18.29 1.88 7.67
CA GLY A 97 -19.74 1.93 7.42
C GLY A 97 -20.37 0.54 7.39
N ILE A 98 -19.68 -0.44 6.80
CA ILE A 98 -20.19 -1.82 6.69
C ILE A 98 -20.10 -2.56 8.04
N SER A 99 -18.97 -2.42 8.77
CA SER A 99 -18.67 -3.24 9.95
C SER A 99 -19.37 -2.77 11.23
N PHE A 100 -19.52 -1.46 11.45
CA PHE A 100 -19.91 -0.96 12.78
C PHE A 100 -21.19 -0.13 12.81
N TYR A 101 -21.43 0.64 11.77
CA TYR A 101 -22.44 1.68 11.85
C TYR A 101 -23.23 1.80 10.56
N GLN A 102 -24.02 0.77 10.26
CA GLN A 102 -24.89 0.74 9.07
C GLN A 102 -25.80 1.98 8.95
N LEU A 103 -26.10 2.64 10.08
CA LEU A 103 -26.91 3.84 10.12
C LEU A 103 -26.10 5.14 9.97
N THR A 104 -24.75 5.07 10.09
CA THR A 104 -23.91 6.28 9.98
C THR A 104 -23.42 6.44 8.55
N PRO A 105 -23.62 7.61 7.93
CA PRO A 105 -23.12 7.86 6.58
C PRO A 105 -21.61 7.66 6.48
N VAL A 106 -21.16 6.95 5.44
CA VAL A 106 -19.73 6.69 5.14
C VAL A 106 -18.92 8.01 5.06
N SER A 107 -19.56 9.09 4.63
CA SER A 107 -18.97 10.42 4.55
C SER A 107 -18.45 10.96 5.90
N ILE A 108 -19.10 10.61 7.01
CA ILE A 108 -18.68 11.04 8.35
C ILE A 108 -17.35 10.35 8.70
N PHE A 109 -17.23 9.04 8.44
CA PHE A 109 -15.98 8.30 8.67
C PHE A 109 -14.84 8.82 7.77
N ALA A 110 -15.16 9.20 6.54
CA ALA A 110 -14.19 9.81 5.64
C ALA A 110 -13.68 11.14 6.19
N LEU A 111 -14.56 12.02 6.66
CA LEU A 111 -14.16 13.29 7.28
C LEU A 111 -13.26 13.09 8.49
N VAL A 112 -13.65 12.22 9.42
CA VAL A 112 -12.84 11.89 10.60
C VAL A 112 -11.45 11.38 10.19
N SER A 113 -11.40 10.48 9.22
CA SER A 113 -10.12 9.94 8.70
C SER A 113 -9.26 11.02 8.05
N ILE A 114 -9.84 11.93 7.27
CA ILE A 114 -9.13 13.07 6.66
C ILE A 114 -8.54 13.99 7.74
N VAL A 115 -9.34 14.36 8.75
CA VAL A 115 -8.90 15.25 9.83
C VAL A 115 -7.74 14.60 10.61
N LEU A 116 -7.88 13.34 11.04
CA LEU A 116 -6.85 12.64 11.80
C LEU A 116 -5.56 12.46 10.99
N THR A 117 -5.66 12.06 9.72
CA THR A 117 -4.49 11.90 8.85
C THR A 117 -3.83 13.24 8.51
N CYS A 118 -4.59 14.32 8.43
CA CYS A 118 -4.05 15.67 8.32
C CYS A 118 -3.18 16.02 9.53
N PHE A 119 -3.68 15.82 10.76
CA PHE A 119 -2.89 16.05 11.97
C PHE A 119 -1.62 15.20 12.01
N LEU A 120 -1.71 13.93 11.67
CA LEU A 120 -0.54 13.03 11.64
C LEU A 120 0.50 13.44 10.59
N SER A 121 0.09 14.12 9.52
CA SER A 121 1.00 14.62 8.46
C SER A 121 1.87 15.81 8.89
N PHE A 122 1.56 16.45 10.01
CA PHE A 122 2.45 17.45 10.61
C PHE A 122 3.64 16.83 11.34
N LEU A 123 3.58 15.55 11.67
CA LEU A 123 4.70 14.83 12.28
C LEU A 123 5.89 14.75 11.31
N ASP A 124 7.09 14.58 11.89
CA ASP A 124 8.26 14.18 11.13
C ASP A 124 8.19 12.68 10.79
N ILE A 125 8.82 12.28 9.69
CA ILE A 125 8.83 10.88 9.23
C ILE A 125 9.32 9.91 10.32
N ASN A 126 10.31 10.30 11.13
CA ASN A 126 10.85 9.48 12.20
C ASN A 126 9.84 9.25 13.33
N LYS A 127 9.03 10.27 13.65
CA LYS A 127 7.95 10.15 14.65
C LYS A 127 6.82 9.28 14.12
N LEU A 128 6.45 9.46 12.84
CA LEU A 128 5.43 8.66 12.18
C LEU A 128 5.82 7.18 12.11
N LEU A 129 7.07 6.87 11.75
CA LEU A 129 7.58 5.49 11.73
C LEU A 129 7.58 4.84 13.12
N ARG A 130 7.90 5.58 14.18
CA ARG A 130 7.83 5.06 15.56
C ARG A 130 6.38 4.80 15.98
N LEU A 131 5.46 5.70 15.65
CA LEU A 131 4.03 5.49 15.89
C LEU A 131 3.55 4.23 15.16
N ALA A 132 3.92 4.06 13.89
CA ALA A 132 3.60 2.89 13.10
C ALA A 132 4.10 1.58 13.76
N LEU A 133 5.30 1.60 14.32
CA LEU A 133 5.86 0.43 15.03
C LEU A 133 5.08 0.09 16.30
N ILE A 134 4.70 1.10 17.08
CA ILE A 134 3.88 0.88 18.29
C ILE A 134 2.55 0.22 17.91
N LEU A 135 1.92 0.70 16.83
CA LEU A 135 0.68 0.12 16.32
C LEU A 135 0.88 -1.33 15.84
N ILE A 136 1.99 -1.62 15.11
CA ILE A 136 2.31 -2.98 14.67
C ILE A 136 2.53 -3.92 15.85
N THR A 137 3.28 -3.50 16.87
CA THR A 137 3.54 -4.36 18.05
C THR A 137 2.25 -4.71 18.79
N GLY A 138 1.27 -3.80 18.83
CA GLY A 138 -0.05 -4.10 19.37
C GLY A 138 -0.87 -5.06 18.51
N LEU A 139 -0.68 -5.02 17.19
CA LEU A 139 -1.50 -5.79 16.24
C LEU A 139 -0.83 -7.10 15.77
N ILE A 140 0.47 -7.29 15.98
CA ILE A 140 1.21 -8.47 15.49
C ILE A 140 0.67 -9.77 16.11
N TRP A 141 0.16 -9.71 17.33
CA TRP A 141 -0.46 -10.84 18.03
C TRP A 141 -1.72 -11.34 17.35
N PHE A 142 -2.34 -10.52 16.53
CA PHE A 142 -3.57 -10.86 15.80
C PHE A 142 -3.30 -11.38 14.39
N VAL A 143 -2.06 -11.28 13.88
CA VAL A 143 -1.69 -11.77 12.55
C VAL A 143 -2.02 -13.27 12.35
N PRO A 144 -1.78 -14.19 13.31
CA PRO A 144 -2.16 -15.59 13.15
C PRO A 144 -3.65 -15.81 12.91
N PHE A 145 -4.50 -14.94 13.45
CA PHE A 145 -5.95 -15.05 13.29
C PHE A 145 -6.45 -14.57 11.93
N ILE A 146 -5.62 -13.80 11.17
CA ILE A 146 -5.93 -13.39 9.80
C ILE A 146 -5.84 -14.60 8.86
N PHE A 147 -5.02 -15.60 9.23
CA PHE A 147 -4.79 -16.83 8.47
C PHE A 147 -5.57 -18.00 9.09
N ASP A 148 -6.86 -17.82 9.26
CA ASP A 148 -7.70 -18.89 9.74
C ASP A 148 -8.09 -19.78 8.56
N PHE A 149 -7.20 -20.72 8.23
CA PHE A 149 -7.46 -21.74 7.23
C PHE A 149 -8.46 -22.76 7.80
N GLU A 150 -9.75 -22.55 7.58
CA GLU A 150 -10.67 -23.67 7.64
C GLU A 150 -10.33 -24.64 6.52
N TYR A 151 -9.80 -25.77 6.90
CA TYR A 151 -9.62 -26.89 6.01
C TYR A 151 -11.03 -27.42 5.67
N ASN A 152 -11.68 -26.71 4.77
CA ASN A 152 -12.93 -27.18 4.22
C ASN A 152 -12.56 -28.20 3.12
N ASN A 153 -13.03 -29.44 3.24
CA ASN A 153 -12.87 -30.51 2.23
C ASN A 153 -13.43 -30.13 0.84
N ASN A 154 -13.91 -28.91 0.69
CA ASN A 154 -14.47 -28.31 -0.52
C ASN A 154 -13.46 -27.47 -1.33
N LEU A 155 -12.14 -27.65 -1.15
CA LEU A 155 -11.16 -27.19 -2.13
C LEU A 155 -11.38 -27.96 -3.43
N ASN A 156 -12.39 -27.53 -4.18
CA ASN A 156 -12.67 -28.04 -5.49
C ASN A 156 -11.47 -27.72 -6.38
N MET A 157 -10.79 -28.76 -6.90
CA MET A 157 -9.70 -28.60 -7.87
C MET A 157 -10.14 -27.84 -9.14
N GLU A 158 -11.45 -27.68 -9.36
CA GLU A 158 -12.01 -26.76 -10.36
C GLU A 158 -11.65 -25.28 -10.14
N LEU A 159 -11.18 -24.90 -8.94
CA LEU A 159 -10.69 -23.55 -8.64
C LEU A 159 -9.43 -23.21 -9.42
N PHE A 160 -8.64 -24.20 -9.81
CA PHE A 160 -7.45 -24.02 -10.64
C PHE A 160 -7.85 -24.02 -12.12
N GLY A 161 -8.57 -22.98 -12.56
CA GLY A 161 -9.02 -22.82 -13.93
C GLY A 161 -7.86 -22.75 -14.93
N LYS A 162 -8.16 -22.98 -16.22
CA LYS A 162 -7.18 -22.83 -17.32
C LYS A 162 -6.63 -21.42 -17.32
N ILE A 163 -5.31 -21.31 -17.43
CA ILE A 163 -4.59 -20.03 -17.53
C ILE A 163 -4.99 -19.38 -18.86
N ASP A 164 -5.63 -18.21 -18.81
CA ASP A 164 -6.06 -17.45 -19.98
C ASP A 164 -5.15 -16.21 -20.15
N PHE A 165 -5.02 -15.71 -21.38
CA PHE A 165 -4.27 -14.48 -21.71
C PHE A 165 -4.76 -13.23 -20.97
N LYS A 166 -5.95 -13.24 -20.38
CA LYS A 166 -6.44 -12.19 -19.48
C LYS A 166 -5.47 -11.85 -18.34
N ILE A 167 -4.56 -12.79 -17.99
CA ILE A 167 -3.52 -12.61 -16.97
C ILE A 167 -2.64 -11.38 -17.22
N ILE A 168 -2.41 -11.00 -18.49
CA ILE A 168 -1.60 -9.82 -18.83
C ILE A 168 -2.21 -8.54 -18.21
N LYS A 169 -3.54 -8.47 -18.08
CA LYS A 169 -4.21 -7.37 -17.37
C LYS A 169 -3.85 -7.33 -15.89
N GLY A 170 -3.42 -8.44 -15.31
CA GLY A 170 -2.96 -8.53 -13.92
C GLY A 170 -1.70 -7.71 -13.63
N LEU A 171 -0.93 -7.33 -14.67
CA LEU A 171 0.23 -6.45 -14.51
C LEU A 171 -0.15 -5.07 -13.95
N TYR A 172 -1.39 -4.63 -14.06
CA TYR A 172 -1.87 -3.40 -13.40
C TYR A 172 -1.77 -3.47 -11.87
N TYR A 173 -1.74 -4.67 -11.31
CA TYR A 173 -1.70 -4.89 -9.86
C TYR A 173 -0.27 -4.90 -9.28
N THR A 174 0.76 -4.63 -10.09
CA THR A 174 2.16 -4.50 -9.63
C THR A 174 2.38 -3.34 -8.66
N THR A 175 1.44 -2.42 -8.58
CA THR A 175 1.51 -1.19 -7.77
C THR A 175 1.82 -1.44 -6.31
N ILE A 176 1.31 -2.54 -5.75
CA ILE A 176 1.48 -2.90 -4.34
C ILE A 176 2.96 -2.93 -3.95
N CYS A 177 3.80 -3.54 -4.79
CA CYS A 177 5.22 -3.66 -4.49
C CYS A 177 6.04 -2.51 -5.07
N ASN A 178 5.56 -1.84 -6.12
CA ASN A 178 6.20 -0.64 -6.63
C ASN A 178 6.18 0.49 -5.60
N ASP A 179 5.17 0.55 -4.75
CA ASP A 179 5.09 1.49 -3.62
C ASP A 179 6.25 1.33 -2.64
N LEU A 180 6.86 0.14 -2.55
CA LEU A 180 8.04 -0.12 -1.73
C LEU A 180 9.25 0.73 -2.12
N PHE A 181 9.37 1.12 -3.39
CA PHE A 181 10.46 2.00 -3.84
C PHE A 181 10.36 3.40 -3.25
N LEU A 182 9.18 3.87 -2.85
CA LEU A 182 9.01 5.17 -2.21
C LEU A 182 9.72 5.23 -0.84
N TYR A 183 9.85 4.11 -0.15
CA TYR A 183 10.60 4.06 1.10
C TYR A 183 12.10 4.33 0.90
N THR A 184 12.64 4.02 -0.28
CA THR A 184 14.05 4.28 -0.59
C THR A 184 14.38 5.78 -0.65
N LEU A 185 13.39 6.65 -0.79
CA LEU A 185 13.55 8.11 -0.76
C LEU A 185 14.03 8.62 0.60
N TYR A 186 13.85 7.83 1.65
CA TYR A 186 14.28 8.14 3.02
C TYR A 186 15.52 7.38 3.48
N ASN A 187 16.31 6.80 2.58
CA ASN A 187 17.49 6.02 2.94
C ASN A 187 18.48 6.74 3.87
N LYS A 188 18.47 8.08 3.90
CA LYS A 188 19.30 8.89 4.80
C LYS A 188 18.85 8.85 6.27
N GLU A 189 17.59 8.58 6.52
CA GLU A 189 17.01 8.49 7.87
C GLU A 189 17.20 7.11 8.48
N TYR A 190 17.63 6.15 7.67
CA TYR A 190 17.82 4.76 8.08
C TYR A 190 19.26 4.49 8.47
N LYS A 191 19.49 3.52 9.34
CA LYS A 191 20.83 3.11 9.77
C LYS A 191 21.67 2.63 8.56
N TYR A 192 21.02 1.89 7.66
CA TYR A 192 21.59 1.42 6.40
C TYR A 192 20.59 1.64 5.26
N PRO A 193 21.05 1.91 4.02
CA PRO A 193 20.15 2.04 2.88
C PRO A 193 19.40 0.74 2.62
N ILE A 194 18.17 0.83 2.12
CA ILE A 194 17.36 -0.33 1.75
C ILE A 194 18.07 -1.06 0.59
N THR A 195 18.37 -2.34 0.80
CA THR A 195 19.08 -3.17 -0.17
C THR A 195 18.12 -3.85 -1.16
N LYS A 196 18.65 -4.25 -2.34
CA LYS A 196 17.90 -5.06 -3.30
C LYS A 196 17.34 -6.34 -2.67
N LYS A 197 18.18 -7.03 -1.87
CA LYS A 197 17.79 -8.27 -1.19
C LYS A 197 16.59 -8.03 -0.27
N ALA A 198 16.58 -6.93 0.46
CA ALA A 198 15.46 -6.58 1.33
C ALA A 198 14.18 -6.31 0.52
N LEU A 199 14.26 -5.54 -0.58
CA LEU A 199 13.11 -5.30 -1.46
C LEU A 199 12.56 -6.60 -2.06
N LEU A 200 13.43 -7.53 -2.49
CA LEU A 200 13.04 -8.85 -3.00
C LEU A 200 12.29 -9.67 -1.94
N ILE A 201 12.84 -9.76 -0.73
CA ILE A 201 12.22 -10.52 0.36
C ILE A 201 10.87 -9.92 0.73
N VAL A 202 10.82 -8.61 0.94
CA VAL A 202 9.59 -7.90 1.34
C VAL A 202 8.50 -8.06 0.27
N SER A 203 8.82 -7.85 -1.02
CA SER A 203 7.85 -8.00 -2.10
C SER A 203 7.36 -9.44 -2.22
N SER A 204 8.24 -10.44 -2.08
CA SER A 204 7.85 -11.85 -2.10
C SER A 204 6.89 -12.20 -0.97
N ILE A 205 7.18 -11.76 0.25
CA ILE A 205 6.30 -12.00 1.41
C ILE A 205 4.92 -11.40 1.16
N ILE A 206 4.84 -10.13 0.73
CA ILE A 206 3.56 -9.45 0.48
C ILE A 206 2.73 -10.20 -0.56
N MET A 207 3.34 -10.60 -1.68
CA MET A 207 2.62 -11.24 -2.79
C MET A 207 2.21 -12.68 -2.47
N ILE A 208 3.03 -13.44 -1.74
CA ILE A 208 2.67 -14.78 -1.27
C ILE A 208 1.47 -14.69 -0.33
N ILE A 209 1.51 -13.77 0.63
CA ILE A 209 0.41 -13.57 1.56
C ILE A 209 -0.87 -13.15 0.83
N ALA A 210 -0.79 -12.23 -0.14
CA ALA A 210 -1.93 -11.84 -0.96
C ALA A 210 -2.53 -13.03 -1.73
N SER A 211 -1.68 -13.90 -2.30
CA SER A 211 -2.14 -15.12 -2.98
C SER A 211 -2.81 -16.10 -2.04
N LEU A 212 -2.24 -16.34 -0.86
CA LEU A 212 -2.83 -17.22 0.16
C LEU A 212 -4.19 -16.72 0.61
N GLN A 213 -4.36 -15.41 0.80
CA GLN A 213 -5.64 -14.82 1.18
C GLN A 213 -6.70 -14.93 0.09
N ILE A 214 -6.31 -14.84 -1.18
CA ILE A 214 -7.22 -15.07 -2.30
C ILE A 214 -7.66 -16.55 -2.32
N ILE A 215 -6.73 -17.50 -2.17
CA ILE A 215 -7.04 -18.92 -2.11
C ILE A 215 -8.02 -19.21 -0.97
N ASP A 216 -7.77 -18.68 0.20
CA ASP A 216 -8.61 -18.86 1.36
C ASP A 216 -10.00 -18.22 1.18
N SER A 217 -10.11 -17.09 0.49
CA SER A 217 -11.41 -16.50 0.15
C SER A 217 -12.26 -17.39 -0.74
N PHE A 218 -11.66 -18.19 -1.62
CA PHE A 218 -12.39 -19.17 -2.46
C PHE A 218 -12.99 -20.34 -1.70
N THR A 219 -12.44 -20.66 -0.52
CA THR A 219 -13.01 -21.76 0.30
C THR A 219 -14.35 -21.39 0.92
N LEU A 220 -14.64 -20.11 1.05
CA LEU A 220 -15.76 -19.57 1.80
C LEU A 220 -16.92 -19.08 0.95
N VAL A 221 -16.61 -18.49 -0.19
CA VAL A 221 -17.61 -17.87 -1.07
C VAL A 221 -17.49 -18.45 -2.48
N ASN A 222 -18.59 -18.86 -3.07
CA ASN A 222 -18.58 -19.33 -4.43
C ASN A 222 -18.11 -18.21 -5.37
N TYR A 223 -17.09 -18.46 -6.19
CA TYR A 223 -16.45 -17.50 -7.09
C TYR A 223 -17.45 -16.79 -8.04
N ARG A 224 -18.61 -17.38 -8.33
CA ARG A 224 -19.66 -16.79 -9.18
C ARG A 224 -20.23 -15.50 -8.61
N TYR A 225 -20.20 -15.33 -7.29
CA TYR A 225 -20.71 -14.11 -6.64
C TYR A 225 -19.70 -13.00 -6.54
N TYR A 226 -18.41 -13.24 -6.85
CA TYR A 226 -17.38 -12.19 -6.71
C TYR A 226 -17.55 -11.01 -7.66
N GLU A 227 -18.18 -11.21 -8.82
CA GLU A 227 -18.45 -10.14 -9.78
C GLU A 227 -19.50 -9.16 -9.26
N GLU A 228 -20.42 -9.63 -8.42
CA GLU A 228 -21.53 -8.85 -7.85
C GLU A 228 -21.14 -8.11 -6.57
N LEU A 229 -20.07 -8.58 -5.88
CA LEU A 229 -19.65 -8.01 -4.61
C LEU A 229 -18.75 -6.80 -4.80
N THR A 230 -19.02 -5.72 -4.08
CA THR A 230 -18.19 -4.52 -4.11
C THR A 230 -16.77 -4.78 -3.58
N MET A 231 -16.65 -5.58 -2.54
CA MET A 231 -15.38 -5.98 -1.93
C MET A 231 -15.40 -7.45 -1.49
N PRO A 232 -15.16 -8.39 -2.42
CA PRO A 232 -15.24 -9.83 -2.14
C PRO A 232 -14.39 -10.31 -0.98
N SER A 233 -13.19 -9.76 -0.82
CA SER A 233 -12.28 -10.12 0.28
C SER A 233 -12.83 -9.77 1.66
N LEU A 234 -13.73 -8.79 1.77
CA LEU A 234 -14.35 -8.42 3.03
C LEU A 234 -15.46 -9.38 3.44
N ASN A 235 -16.24 -9.87 2.47
CA ASN A 235 -17.35 -10.78 2.77
C ASN A 235 -16.87 -12.07 3.43
N ARG A 236 -15.62 -12.48 3.20
CA ARG A 236 -14.98 -13.56 3.91
C ARG A 236 -15.05 -13.37 5.43
N TYR A 237 -14.75 -12.19 5.90
CA TYR A 237 -14.69 -11.89 7.33
C TYR A 237 -16.08 -11.80 7.96
N PHE A 238 -17.10 -11.42 7.20
CA PHE A 238 -18.49 -11.38 7.65
C PHE A 238 -19.17 -12.75 7.63
N SER A 239 -18.76 -13.67 6.74
CA SER A 239 -19.36 -14.99 6.64
C SER A 239 -18.98 -15.94 7.79
N HIS A 240 -17.94 -15.60 8.56
CA HIS A 240 -17.49 -16.38 9.72
C HIS A 240 -18.23 -16.06 11.03
N GLN A 241 -19.20 -15.16 11.00
CA GLN A 241 -20.02 -14.87 12.17
C GLN A 241 -20.80 -16.13 12.60
N GLY A 242 -20.35 -16.77 13.64
CA GLY A 242 -21.10 -17.82 14.32
C GLY A 242 -20.40 -19.14 14.61
N LYS A 243 -19.14 -19.33 14.22
CA LYS A 243 -18.47 -20.63 14.44
C LYS A 243 -17.20 -20.62 15.29
N ARG A 244 -16.69 -19.46 15.76
CA ARG A 244 -15.38 -19.39 16.41
C ARG A 244 -15.24 -18.46 17.61
N PHE A 245 -14.13 -18.68 18.30
CA PHE A 245 -13.64 -18.06 19.53
C PHE A 245 -13.67 -16.52 19.56
N PHE A 246 -13.80 -15.86 18.41
CA PHE A 246 -13.93 -14.42 18.27
C PHE A 246 -15.17 -14.10 17.40
N GLU A 247 -16.25 -13.76 18.05
CA GLU A 247 -17.48 -13.28 17.40
C GLU A 247 -17.29 -11.96 16.62
N HIS A 248 -16.15 -11.27 16.83
CA HIS A 248 -15.90 -9.92 16.30
C HIS A 248 -14.56 -9.80 15.57
N PHE A 249 -14.28 -10.73 14.65
CA PHE A 249 -13.07 -10.68 13.84
C PHE A 249 -13.05 -9.48 12.88
N ASP A 250 -14.20 -9.00 12.49
CA ASP A 250 -14.42 -7.77 11.71
C ASP A 250 -13.82 -6.53 12.40
N ILE A 251 -13.89 -6.45 13.74
CA ILE A 251 -13.27 -5.37 14.50
C ILE A 251 -11.75 -5.32 14.29
N LEU A 252 -11.11 -6.48 14.31
CA LEU A 252 -9.68 -6.57 14.12
C LEU A 252 -9.25 -6.10 12.72
N LEU A 253 -9.97 -6.56 11.69
CA LEU A 253 -9.71 -6.16 10.31
C LEU A 253 -9.89 -4.65 10.12
N LEU A 254 -10.90 -4.08 10.80
CA LEU A 254 -11.11 -2.64 10.81
C LEU A 254 -9.91 -1.92 11.43
N PHE A 255 -9.44 -2.35 12.61
CA PHE A 255 -8.26 -1.77 13.24
C PHE A 255 -7.03 -1.83 12.33
N LEU A 256 -6.81 -2.96 11.64
CA LEU A 256 -5.74 -3.12 10.67
C LEU A 256 -5.86 -2.12 9.51
N THR A 257 -7.06 -1.95 8.98
CA THR A 257 -7.28 -1.03 7.86
C THR A 257 -7.13 0.41 8.29
N MET A 258 -7.65 0.76 9.46
CA MET A 258 -7.50 2.09 10.03
C MET A 258 -6.05 2.45 10.33
N THR A 259 -5.30 1.54 10.95
CA THR A 259 -3.88 1.77 11.22
C THR A 259 -3.09 1.92 9.93
N THR A 260 -3.44 1.17 8.87
CA THR A 260 -2.84 1.33 7.55
C THR A 260 -3.11 2.72 6.97
N THR A 261 -4.34 3.19 7.05
CA THR A 261 -4.73 4.53 6.58
C THR A 261 -4.03 5.62 7.37
N PHE A 262 -4.02 5.52 8.71
CA PHE A 262 -3.35 6.49 9.60
C PHE A 262 -1.83 6.51 9.48
N TYR A 263 -1.23 5.51 8.87
CA TYR A 263 0.19 5.52 8.56
C TYR A 263 0.48 5.93 7.11
N LYS A 264 -0.13 5.27 6.12
CA LYS A 264 0.19 5.48 4.70
C LYS A 264 -0.24 6.85 4.18
N VAL A 265 -1.40 7.35 4.60
CA VAL A 265 -1.88 8.66 4.15
C VAL A 265 -0.93 9.77 4.61
N PRO A 266 -0.56 9.88 5.91
CA PRO A 266 0.46 10.84 6.34
C PRO A 266 1.83 10.59 5.71
N PHE A 267 2.26 9.33 5.54
CA PHE A 267 3.54 8.99 4.91
C PHE A 267 3.62 9.57 3.50
N ASN A 268 2.61 9.34 2.67
CA ASN A 268 2.55 9.87 1.32
C ASN A 268 2.51 11.41 1.29
N ALA A 269 1.73 12.03 2.19
CA ALA A 269 1.66 13.48 2.29
C ALA A 269 3.01 14.10 2.72
N ILE A 270 3.73 13.46 3.67
CA ILE A 270 5.07 13.87 4.13
C ILE A 270 6.11 13.71 3.02
N LEU A 271 6.00 12.66 2.19
CA LEU A 271 6.87 12.49 1.02
C LEU A 271 6.79 13.71 0.10
N VAL A 272 5.59 14.14 -0.25
CA VAL A 272 5.38 15.33 -1.09
C VAL A 272 5.82 16.60 -0.38
N LYS A 273 5.43 16.78 0.90
CA LYS A 273 5.83 17.92 1.74
C LYS A 273 7.35 18.13 1.72
N ASN A 274 8.13 17.06 1.85
CA ASN A 274 9.59 17.13 1.93
C ASN A 274 10.25 17.50 0.61
N THR A 275 9.55 17.48 -0.52
CA THR A 275 10.05 18.01 -1.81
C THR A 275 9.91 19.52 -1.93
N LEU A 276 9.24 20.17 -0.96
CA LEU A 276 8.96 21.61 -0.97
C LEU A 276 9.87 22.36 0.02
N ASN A 277 10.06 23.65 -0.23
CA ASN A 277 10.75 24.53 0.69
C ASN A 277 10.03 24.60 2.04
N LYS A 278 10.77 24.59 3.15
CA LYS A 278 10.24 24.59 4.53
C LYS A 278 9.16 25.66 4.78
N LYS A 279 9.32 26.85 4.19
CA LYS A 279 8.38 27.98 4.33
C LYS A 279 6.95 27.65 3.87
N TYR A 280 6.79 26.76 2.89
CA TYR A 280 5.49 26.45 2.28
C TYR A 280 4.89 25.12 2.75
N GLN A 281 5.62 24.33 3.51
CA GLN A 281 5.22 22.97 3.88
C GLN A 281 3.88 22.88 4.63
N THR A 282 3.66 23.77 5.61
CA THR A 282 2.41 23.80 6.39
C THR A 282 1.21 24.20 5.55
N LYS A 283 1.35 25.29 4.77
CA LYS A 283 0.27 25.75 3.86
C LYS A 283 -0.05 24.70 2.81
N PHE A 284 0.98 24.03 2.31
CA PHE A 284 0.82 22.94 1.33
C PHE A 284 0.01 21.79 1.91
N LEU A 285 0.28 21.33 3.14
CA LEU A 285 -0.48 20.24 3.75
C LEU A 285 -1.98 20.59 3.88
N LEU A 286 -2.30 21.79 4.31
CA LEU A 286 -3.69 22.23 4.40
C LEU A 286 -4.38 22.23 3.03
N LEU A 287 -3.73 22.77 2.00
CA LEU A 287 -4.25 22.74 0.63
C LEU A 287 -4.36 21.31 0.10
N TYR A 288 -3.38 20.47 0.39
CA TYR A 288 -3.37 19.07 -0.02
C TYR A 288 -4.63 18.33 0.50
N PHE A 289 -4.92 18.43 1.79
CA PHE A 289 -6.09 17.79 2.38
C PHE A 289 -7.40 18.46 1.95
N PHE A 290 -7.39 19.76 1.70
CA PHE A 290 -8.53 20.46 1.11
C PHE A 290 -8.90 19.91 -0.27
N PHE A 291 -7.93 19.67 -1.16
CA PHE A 291 -8.15 19.03 -2.47
C PHE A 291 -8.45 17.54 -2.39
N LEU A 292 -7.93 16.85 -1.40
CA LEU A 292 -8.19 15.43 -1.18
C LEU A 292 -9.66 15.17 -0.82
N THR A 293 -10.25 16.05 -0.02
CA THR A 293 -11.63 15.91 0.47
C THR A 293 -12.66 15.72 -0.66
N PRO A 294 -12.79 16.57 -1.66
CA PRO A 294 -13.79 16.40 -2.72
C PRO A 294 -13.56 15.12 -3.54
N LEU A 295 -12.33 14.66 -3.71
CA LEU A 295 -12.04 13.43 -4.43
C LEU A 295 -12.51 12.20 -3.65
N VAL A 296 -12.35 12.18 -2.33
CA VAL A 296 -12.87 11.10 -1.48
C VAL A 296 -14.40 11.08 -1.54
N PHE A 297 -15.04 12.24 -1.40
CA PHE A 297 -16.50 12.33 -1.50
C PHE A 297 -17.02 11.94 -2.90
N PHE A 298 -16.30 12.31 -3.96
CA PHE A 298 -16.62 11.88 -5.32
C PHE A 298 -16.62 10.35 -5.43
N LEU A 299 -15.62 9.65 -4.86
CA LEU A 299 -15.60 8.18 -4.85
C LEU A 299 -16.72 7.57 -4.01
N ILE A 300 -17.09 8.21 -2.87
CA ILE A 300 -18.21 7.74 -2.05
C ILE A 300 -19.52 7.77 -2.84
N LEU A 301 -19.73 8.81 -3.62
CA LEU A 301 -20.94 8.96 -4.45
C LEU A 301 -20.89 8.11 -5.73
N ASN A 302 -19.70 7.83 -6.24
CA ASN A 302 -19.49 7.21 -7.54
C ASN A 302 -18.45 6.09 -7.46
N TYR A 303 -18.75 5.02 -6.74
CA TYR A 303 -17.82 3.89 -6.49
C TYR A 303 -17.31 3.20 -7.78
N ASN A 304 -18.04 3.30 -8.89
CA ASN A 304 -17.63 2.73 -10.18
C ASN A 304 -16.28 3.28 -10.68
N TYR A 305 -15.91 4.50 -10.27
CA TYR A 305 -14.63 5.11 -10.64
C TYR A 305 -13.45 4.59 -9.81
N LEU A 306 -13.67 3.82 -8.75
CA LEU A 306 -12.59 3.27 -7.94
C LEU A 306 -11.59 2.46 -8.77
N ARG A 307 -12.08 1.69 -9.75
CA ARG A 307 -11.22 0.95 -10.70
C ARG A 307 -10.32 1.90 -11.50
N LEU A 308 -10.85 3.02 -11.99
CA LEU A 308 -10.06 4.02 -12.69
C LEU A 308 -8.96 4.60 -11.79
N PHE A 309 -9.27 4.91 -10.54
CA PHE A 309 -8.28 5.40 -9.56
C PHE A 309 -7.17 4.37 -9.32
N LEU A 310 -7.48 3.07 -9.24
CA LEU A 310 -6.48 2.02 -9.09
C LEU A 310 -5.59 1.87 -10.33
N ILE A 311 -6.13 2.00 -11.53
CA ILE A 311 -5.36 1.99 -12.77
C ILE A 311 -4.42 3.21 -12.82
N LEU A 312 -4.91 4.40 -12.51
CA LEU A 312 -4.10 5.62 -12.46
C LEU A 312 -3.00 5.51 -11.39
N LEU A 313 -3.32 4.96 -10.23
CA LEU A 313 -2.34 4.66 -9.17
C LEU A 313 -1.25 3.74 -9.68
N SER A 314 -1.61 2.69 -10.40
CA SER A 314 -0.67 1.73 -10.98
C SER A 314 0.29 2.41 -11.96
N ILE A 315 -0.23 3.21 -12.87
CA ILE A 315 0.58 3.93 -13.86
C ILE A 315 1.52 4.91 -13.18
N THR A 316 1.01 5.74 -12.27
CA THR A 316 1.82 6.77 -11.60
C THR A 316 2.92 6.17 -10.71
N THR A 317 2.61 5.09 -9.98
CA THR A 317 3.59 4.39 -9.15
C THR A 317 4.67 3.71 -10.00
N PHE A 318 4.30 3.13 -11.13
CA PHE A 318 5.24 2.52 -12.07
C PHE A 318 6.21 3.57 -12.66
N LEU A 319 5.68 4.70 -13.10
CA LEU A 319 6.49 5.82 -13.60
C LEU A 319 7.45 6.35 -12.54
N LEU A 320 6.98 6.54 -11.31
CA LEU A 320 7.85 6.95 -10.18
C LEU A 320 8.97 5.94 -9.94
N THR A 321 8.65 4.65 -9.96
CA THR A 321 9.64 3.58 -9.78
C THR A 321 10.72 3.63 -10.87
N ILE A 322 10.33 3.80 -12.13
CA ILE A 322 11.29 3.95 -13.24
C ILE A 322 12.19 5.16 -13.02
N ILE A 323 11.64 6.31 -12.63
CA ILE A 323 12.43 7.51 -12.37
C ILE A 323 13.42 7.26 -11.23
N ILE A 324 12.99 6.65 -10.12
CA ILE A 324 13.87 6.30 -8.99
C ILE A 324 15.01 5.39 -9.46
N ILE A 325 14.73 4.38 -10.29
CA ILE A 325 15.74 3.45 -10.82
C ILE A 325 16.73 4.16 -11.72
N ILE A 326 16.27 4.97 -12.69
CA ILE A 326 17.13 5.70 -13.61
C ILE A 326 18.10 6.62 -12.84
N TYR A 327 17.58 7.36 -11.87
CA TYR A 327 18.40 8.28 -11.08
C TYR A 327 19.31 7.58 -10.07
N SER A 328 18.92 6.40 -9.59
CA SER A 328 19.80 5.57 -8.76
C SER A 328 21.07 5.14 -9.51
N ARG A 329 21.02 5.06 -10.84
CA ARG A 329 22.15 4.70 -11.72
C ARG A 329 23.03 5.90 -12.13
N LYS A 330 22.42 7.06 -12.42
CA LYS A 330 23.15 8.25 -12.87
C LYS A 330 24.18 8.79 -11.86
N GLY A 331 24.02 8.49 -10.57
CA GLY A 331 24.94 8.96 -9.52
C GLY A 331 26.36 8.38 -9.58
N GLU A 332 26.62 7.33 -10.38
CA GLU A 332 27.97 6.72 -10.47
C GLU A 332 28.87 7.41 -11.51
N ASN A 333 28.30 7.94 -12.59
CA ASN A 333 29.12 8.46 -13.70
C ASN A 333 29.81 9.80 -13.38
N ASN A 334 29.38 10.52 -12.32
CA ASN A 334 29.98 11.81 -11.95
C ASN A 334 31.07 11.73 -10.86
N VAL A 335 31.32 10.54 -10.29
CA VAL A 335 32.35 10.36 -9.23
C VAL A 335 33.66 9.85 -9.79
N SER A 336 33.65 9.28 -11.01
CA SER A 336 34.86 8.75 -11.65
C SER A 336 35.75 9.81 -12.34
N THR A 337 35.33 11.08 -12.37
CA THR A 337 36.07 12.16 -13.07
C THR A 337 36.75 13.15 -12.15
N VAL A 338 36.69 13.03 -10.84
CA VAL A 338 37.52 13.81 -9.92
C VAL A 338 38.63 12.90 -9.40
N ASN A 339 39.68 12.74 -10.18
CA ASN A 339 40.99 12.32 -9.68
C ASN A 339 41.46 13.34 -8.65
N PRO A 340 41.83 12.96 -7.46
CA PRO A 340 42.60 13.83 -6.60
C PRO A 340 44.06 13.76 -7.10
N THR A 341 44.42 14.62 -8.01
CA THR A 341 45.83 14.99 -8.19
C THR A 341 46.10 16.12 -7.23
N ASN A 342 47.00 15.82 -6.33
CA ASN A 342 47.82 16.63 -5.39
C ASN A 342 47.34 16.62 -3.95
#